data_5cdfed0f44eab2d468ea7d4a704e01a2
#
_entry.id   5cdfed0f44eab2d468ea7d4a704e01a2
#
_cell.length_a   1.000
_cell.length_b   1.000
_cell.length_c   1.000
_cell.angle_alpha   90.00
_cell.angle_beta   90.00
_cell.angle_gamma   90.00
#
_symmetry.space_group_name_H-M   'P 1'
#
loop_
_entity.id
_entity.type
_entity.pdbx_description
1 polymer ?
#
loop_
_entity_poly.entity_id
_entity_poly.type
_entity_poly.pdbx_seq_one_letter_code
_entity_poly.pdbx_strand_id
1 'polypeptide(L)'
;MKKYKKILIVTHQYLPHVSPRTTRWKLLVEELISKGHEVTILTGMYPDFDKNNVKILYFGNKNNRNVVSNLRAKSTQVSSGESSKKFFYGSLKKIYRFFINYLAWPDYSMFWVYQIYKNRNNIPKDYDVIISVSLPFSSHIAAYIINKKINKQWIMDIGDPFTLKVDAPENNRFLYSGLNKRYEKRFYSKAEKILFTHQDALSNHKKFFNIPSSKLIVASPISNFDNDLFKKTLSYNYSTRPIKISYFGIFTKGVRSPNSFLDLVKKNNEFEFSWYVNEDSEKIIKSCDISSNKHNFYSHVSREDAQQLMVNSAHCLLSIGNKNPNQIPSKVIEYLGTGKPIIHFAEIENDPVISLNYEFDNLFIINKDQTIQELNNYLKGAFLNINTFDKNKFINNHTAKS
;
A
#
# COMPACT_ATOMS: atom_id res chain seq x y z
N MET A 1 -3.93 -33.56 13.82
CA MET A 1 -2.54 -33.18 13.47
C MET A 1 -2.56 -31.92 12.56
N LYS A 2 -1.99 -30.79 12.98
CA LYS A 2 -1.78 -29.64 12.10
C LYS A 2 -0.80 -30.05 11.00
N LYS A 3 -1.25 -30.12 9.77
CA LYS A 3 -0.40 -30.49 8.64
C LYS A 3 0.41 -29.23 8.24
N TYR A 4 1.68 -29.19 8.63
CA TYR A 4 2.59 -28.14 8.15
C TYR A 4 2.68 -28.18 6.64
N LYS A 5 2.73 -27.02 6.01
CA LYS A 5 2.77 -26.88 4.55
C LYS A 5 4.06 -26.22 4.12
N LYS A 6 4.54 -26.62 2.94
CA LYS A 6 5.61 -25.93 2.21
C LYS A 6 4.97 -24.93 1.26
N ILE A 7 5.21 -23.64 1.47
CA ILE A 7 4.55 -22.53 0.78
C ILE A 7 5.56 -21.80 -0.09
N LEU A 8 5.26 -21.66 -1.38
CA LEU A 8 6.00 -20.79 -2.29
C LEU A 8 5.27 -19.47 -2.49
N ILE A 9 5.86 -18.37 -2.06
CA ILE A 9 5.37 -17.02 -2.29
C ILE A 9 6.11 -16.42 -3.50
N VAL A 10 5.35 -16.07 -4.53
CA VAL A 10 5.86 -15.50 -5.77
C VAL A 10 5.53 -14.02 -5.80
N THR A 11 6.55 -13.18 -5.63
CA THR A 11 6.42 -11.72 -5.64
C THR A 11 7.66 -11.08 -6.25
N HIS A 12 7.47 -10.13 -7.17
CA HIS A 12 8.63 -9.42 -7.75
C HIS A 12 9.36 -8.57 -6.72
N GLN A 13 8.59 -7.91 -5.83
CA GLN A 13 9.11 -7.01 -4.79
C GLN A 13 9.03 -7.68 -3.41
N TYR A 14 10.17 -7.76 -2.74
CA TYR A 14 10.29 -8.15 -1.34
C TYR A 14 11.40 -7.32 -0.68
N LEU A 15 11.69 -7.58 0.60
CA LEU A 15 12.77 -6.89 1.30
C LEU A 15 14.09 -6.94 0.53
N PRO A 16 14.91 -5.89 0.53
CA PRO A 16 14.85 -4.66 1.34
C PRO A 16 13.96 -3.55 0.75
N HIS A 17 13.19 -3.81 -0.29
CA HIS A 17 12.25 -2.83 -0.83
C HIS A 17 11.07 -2.64 0.12
N VAL A 18 10.90 -1.44 0.68
CA VAL A 18 9.83 -1.11 1.61
C VAL A 18 8.64 -0.52 0.85
N SER A 19 7.50 -1.19 0.95
CA SER A 19 6.21 -0.74 0.45
C SER A 19 5.10 -1.28 1.37
N PRO A 20 3.88 -0.73 1.34
CA PRO A 20 2.78 -1.28 2.13
C PRO A 20 2.58 -2.79 1.91
N ARG A 21 2.78 -3.25 0.68
CA ARG A 21 2.67 -4.64 0.31
C ARG A 21 3.79 -5.53 0.84
N THR A 22 5.04 -5.09 0.67
CA THR A 22 6.18 -5.85 1.23
C THR A 22 6.11 -5.93 2.73
N THR A 23 5.63 -4.88 3.40
CA THR A 23 5.42 -4.89 4.84
C THR A 23 4.32 -5.88 5.24
N ARG A 24 3.16 -5.86 4.56
CA ARG A 24 2.09 -6.83 4.80
C ARG A 24 2.60 -8.26 4.66
N TRP A 25 3.29 -8.55 3.57
CA TRP A 25 3.78 -9.91 3.32
C TRP A 25 4.93 -10.31 4.25
N LYS A 26 5.75 -9.37 4.73
CA LYS A 26 6.70 -9.64 5.81
C LYS A 26 5.97 -10.17 7.06
N LEU A 27 4.94 -9.46 7.52
CA LEU A 27 4.16 -9.84 8.71
C LEU A 27 3.46 -11.21 8.53
N LEU A 28 2.86 -11.45 7.35
CA LEU A 28 2.21 -12.73 7.04
C LEU A 28 3.23 -13.88 7.00
N VAL A 29 4.42 -13.65 6.45
CA VAL A 29 5.49 -14.65 6.40
C VAL A 29 5.97 -14.99 7.81
N GLU A 30 6.19 -13.99 8.65
CA GLU A 30 6.58 -14.19 10.06
C GLU A 30 5.53 -15.02 10.81
N GLU A 31 4.24 -14.73 10.61
CA GLU A 31 3.14 -15.49 11.22
C GLU A 31 3.03 -16.91 10.65
N LEU A 32 3.19 -17.12 9.35
CA LEU A 32 3.19 -18.45 8.75
C LEU A 32 4.33 -19.32 9.31
N ILE A 33 5.52 -18.76 9.47
CA ILE A 33 6.68 -19.45 10.05
C ILE A 33 6.42 -19.76 11.54
N SER A 34 5.86 -18.83 12.31
CA SER A 34 5.52 -19.04 13.72
C SER A 34 4.51 -20.16 13.91
N LYS A 35 3.61 -20.36 12.92
CA LYS A 35 2.67 -21.50 12.87
C LYS A 35 3.31 -22.80 12.36
N GLY A 36 4.62 -22.81 12.08
CA GLY A 36 5.40 -23.98 11.70
C GLY A 36 5.38 -24.30 10.19
N HIS A 37 4.93 -23.39 9.34
CA HIS A 37 5.02 -23.57 7.87
C HIS A 37 6.43 -23.32 7.36
N GLU A 38 6.84 -24.06 6.35
CA GLU A 38 8.08 -23.81 5.61
C GLU A 38 7.79 -22.84 4.47
N VAL A 39 8.32 -21.61 4.55
CA VAL A 39 8.06 -20.56 3.57
C VAL A 39 9.28 -20.31 2.71
N THR A 40 9.09 -20.34 1.39
CA THR A 40 10.09 -19.91 0.40
C THR A 40 9.54 -18.72 -0.38
N ILE A 41 10.35 -17.66 -0.51
CA ILE A 41 10.01 -16.48 -1.30
C ILE A 41 10.77 -16.50 -2.61
N LEU A 42 10.07 -16.38 -3.72
CA LEU A 42 10.64 -16.21 -5.04
C LEU A 42 10.48 -14.76 -5.47
N THR A 43 11.60 -14.05 -5.65
CA THR A 43 11.62 -12.61 -5.92
C THR A 43 12.47 -12.23 -7.12
N GLY A 44 12.13 -11.11 -7.76
CA GLY A 44 12.91 -10.48 -8.82
C GLY A 44 13.84 -9.38 -8.35
N MET A 45 13.72 -8.94 -7.10
CA MET A 45 14.61 -7.94 -6.51
C MET A 45 15.69 -8.62 -5.68
N TYR A 46 16.90 -8.06 -5.72
CA TYR A 46 18.02 -8.62 -4.94
C TYR A 46 17.70 -8.53 -3.45
N PRO A 47 17.64 -9.66 -2.75
CA PRO A 47 17.22 -9.71 -1.35
C PRO A 47 18.33 -9.24 -0.41
N ASP A 48 17.95 -8.82 0.79
CA ASP A 48 18.85 -8.70 1.93
C ASP A 48 18.85 -10.06 2.65
N PHE A 49 19.95 -10.79 2.56
CA PHE A 49 20.03 -12.18 3.02
C PHE A 49 20.16 -12.34 4.54
N ASP A 50 20.47 -11.25 5.28
CA ASP A 50 20.95 -11.37 6.66
C ASP A 50 19.87 -11.26 7.74
N LYS A 51 18.60 -11.00 7.43
CA LYS A 51 17.66 -10.55 8.48
C LYS A 51 16.48 -11.45 8.82
N ASN A 52 16.17 -12.46 8.02
CA ASN A 52 15.03 -13.33 8.31
C ASN A 52 15.37 -14.78 7.92
N ASN A 53 15.15 -15.75 8.77
CA ASN A 53 15.29 -17.20 8.53
C ASN A 53 14.36 -17.73 7.41
N VAL A 54 14.16 -16.97 6.34
CA VAL A 54 13.28 -17.27 5.21
C VAL A 54 14.13 -17.68 4.02
N LYS A 55 13.82 -18.83 3.44
CA LYS A 55 14.44 -19.26 2.20
C LYS A 55 14.04 -18.34 1.04
N ILE A 56 15.04 -17.75 0.36
CA ILE A 56 14.77 -16.84 -0.77
C ILE A 56 15.36 -17.43 -2.06
N LEU A 57 14.53 -17.53 -3.09
CA LEU A 57 14.92 -17.82 -4.45
C LEU A 57 14.93 -16.51 -5.25
N TYR A 58 16.11 -16.12 -5.70
CA TYR A 58 16.30 -14.91 -6.47
C TYR A 58 16.54 -15.21 -7.95
N PHE A 59 15.65 -14.71 -8.80
CA PHE A 59 15.78 -14.77 -10.25
C PHE A 59 15.67 -13.37 -10.86
N GLY A 60 16.56 -12.49 -10.46
CA GLY A 60 16.65 -11.14 -10.99
C GLY A 60 17.98 -10.90 -11.70
N ASN A 61 18.06 -9.78 -12.41
CA ASN A 61 19.33 -9.33 -12.97
C ASN A 61 19.98 -8.36 -11.97
N LYS A 62 21.12 -8.74 -11.41
CA LYS A 62 21.91 -7.89 -10.49
C LYS A 62 22.19 -6.50 -11.07
N ASN A 63 22.35 -6.41 -12.39
CA ASN A 63 22.66 -5.16 -13.10
C ASN A 63 21.46 -4.20 -13.20
N ASN A 64 20.21 -4.69 -13.18
CA ASN A 64 19.02 -3.82 -13.30
C ASN A 64 18.76 -3.01 -12.02
N ARG A 65 19.15 -3.48 -10.84
CA ARG A 65 19.13 -2.69 -9.61
C ARG A 65 20.03 -1.46 -9.73
N ASN A 66 21.20 -1.64 -10.35
CA ASN A 66 22.17 -0.57 -10.53
C ASN A 66 21.76 0.46 -11.57
N VAL A 67 20.97 0.12 -12.59
CA VAL A 67 20.56 1.10 -13.63
C VAL A 67 19.55 2.10 -13.07
N VAL A 68 18.51 1.68 -12.37
CA VAL A 68 17.48 2.61 -11.84
C VAL A 68 17.97 3.32 -10.57
N SER A 69 18.66 2.62 -9.67
CA SER A 69 19.24 3.23 -8.46
C SER A 69 20.46 4.10 -8.80
N ASN A 70 21.32 3.70 -9.75
CA ASN A 70 22.42 4.52 -10.22
C ASN A 70 21.95 5.71 -11.06
N LEU A 71 20.85 5.60 -11.80
CA LEU A 71 20.20 6.75 -12.44
C LEU A 71 19.58 7.70 -11.42
N ARG A 72 19.06 7.19 -10.30
CA ARG A 72 18.60 8.02 -9.18
C ARG A 72 19.79 8.64 -8.42
N ALA A 73 20.79 7.86 -8.03
CA ALA A 73 21.96 8.33 -7.30
C ALA A 73 22.80 9.31 -8.13
N LYS A 74 22.99 9.05 -9.43
CA LYS A 74 23.69 9.99 -10.33
C LYS A 74 22.91 11.26 -10.58
N SER A 75 21.57 11.24 -10.55
CA SER A 75 20.78 12.47 -10.66
C SER A 75 20.82 13.35 -9.41
N THR A 76 21.18 12.78 -8.24
CA THR A 76 21.32 13.49 -6.96
C THR A 76 22.76 13.90 -6.64
N GLN A 77 23.78 13.24 -7.22
CA GLN A 77 25.21 13.49 -6.96
C GLN A 77 25.88 14.41 -8.00
N VAL A 78 25.20 14.82 -9.07
CA VAL A 78 25.78 15.76 -10.04
C VAL A 78 25.78 17.16 -9.41
N SER A 79 26.94 17.57 -8.92
CA SER A 79 27.21 18.94 -8.47
C SER A 79 26.89 19.95 -9.58
N SER A 80 26.59 21.17 -9.18
CA SER A 80 26.04 22.29 -9.95
C SER A 80 26.81 22.78 -11.19
N GLY A 81 27.79 22.02 -11.69
CA GLY A 81 28.65 22.39 -12.84
C GLY A 81 28.41 21.63 -14.15
N GLU A 82 27.65 20.54 -14.18
CA GLU A 82 27.49 19.72 -15.39
C GLU A 82 26.01 19.64 -15.85
N SER A 83 25.49 20.75 -16.36
CA SER A 83 24.08 20.83 -16.85
C SER A 83 23.77 19.87 -18.01
N SER A 84 24.76 19.61 -18.89
CA SER A 84 24.59 18.75 -20.06
C SER A 84 24.44 17.26 -19.71
N LYS A 85 25.18 16.76 -18.74
CA LYS A 85 25.04 15.34 -18.27
C LYS A 85 23.73 15.14 -17.53
N LYS A 86 23.27 16.11 -16.77
CA LYS A 86 21.98 16.09 -16.07
C LYS A 86 20.81 16.05 -17.05
N PHE A 87 20.91 16.80 -18.15
CA PHE A 87 19.94 16.81 -19.24
C PHE A 87 19.93 15.47 -20.02
N PHE A 88 21.09 14.90 -20.32
CA PHE A 88 21.22 13.62 -21.02
C PHE A 88 20.64 12.44 -20.18
N TYR A 89 20.98 12.36 -18.89
CA TYR A 89 20.39 11.36 -18.00
C TYR A 89 18.89 11.56 -17.78
N GLY A 90 18.42 12.80 -17.73
CA GLY A 90 17.00 13.16 -17.68
C GLY A 90 16.24 12.72 -18.93
N SER A 91 16.83 12.87 -20.10
CA SER A 91 16.24 12.47 -21.38
C SER A 91 16.21 10.95 -21.54
N LEU A 92 17.28 10.23 -21.21
CA LEU A 92 17.31 8.76 -21.16
C LEU A 92 16.26 8.19 -20.20
N LYS A 93 16.09 8.80 -19.03
CA LYS A 93 15.06 8.42 -18.07
C LYS A 93 13.64 8.64 -18.61
N LYS A 94 13.41 9.72 -19.37
CA LYS A 94 12.13 9.98 -20.04
C LYS A 94 11.86 8.95 -21.14
N ILE A 95 12.86 8.62 -21.98
CA ILE A 95 12.74 7.60 -23.03
C ILE A 95 12.50 6.22 -22.42
N TYR A 96 13.24 5.83 -21.38
CA TYR A 96 13.03 4.57 -20.67
C TYR A 96 11.63 4.50 -20.05
N ARG A 97 11.16 5.57 -19.38
CA ARG A 97 9.81 5.64 -18.84
C ARG A 97 8.74 5.57 -19.93
N PHE A 98 8.96 6.24 -21.06
CA PHE A 98 8.06 6.15 -22.22
C PHE A 98 7.95 4.71 -22.69
N PHE A 99 9.08 4.03 -22.89
CA PHE A 99 9.11 2.64 -23.34
C PHE A 99 8.39 1.71 -22.35
N ILE A 100 8.69 1.81 -21.07
CA ILE A 100 8.04 1.00 -20.03
C ILE A 100 6.54 1.30 -19.94
N ASN A 101 6.14 2.56 -19.94
CA ASN A 101 4.73 2.92 -19.79
C ASN A 101 3.89 2.61 -21.03
N TYR A 102 4.47 2.64 -22.22
CA TYR A 102 3.72 2.49 -23.47
C TYR A 102 3.84 1.10 -24.10
N LEU A 103 4.96 0.41 -23.94
CA LEU A 103 5.23 -0.85 -24.63
C LEU A 103 5.39 -2.05 -23.71
N ALA A 104 5.70 -1.85 -22.41
CA ALA A 104 5.85 -2.97 -21.50
C ALA A 104 4.48 -3.60 -21.17
N TRP A 105 4.40 -4.91 -21.26
CA TRP A 105 3.28 -5.71 -20.82
C TRP A 105 3.78 -6.90 -20.01
N PRO A 106 3.16 -7.25 -18.88
CA PRO A 106 1.98 -6.60 -18.25
C PRO A 106 2.33 -5.30 -17.50
N ASP A 107 3.57 -5.13 -17.08
CA ASP A 107 4.08 -4.02 -16.28
C ASP A 107 5.61 -3.91 -16.40
N TYR A 108 6.23 -3.02 -15.62
CA TYR A 108 7.67 -2.74 -15.64
C TYR A 108 8.55 -3.96 -15.32
N SER A 109 8.01 -5.03 -14.75
CA SER A 109 8.78 -6.23 -14.37
C SER A 109 8.68 -7.39 -15.37
N MET A 110 8.25 -7.10 -16.60
CA MET A 110 8.11 -8.12 -17.67
C MET A 110 9.36 -8.96 -17.92
N PHE A 111 10.55 -8.36 -17.81
CA PHE A 111 11.82 -9.08 -17.98
C PHE A 111 12.08 -10.12 -16.90
N TRP A 112 11.54 -9.91 -15.70
CA TRP A 112 11.58 -10.90 -14.64
C TRP A 112 10.75 -12.15 -14.99
N VAL A 113 9.59 -11.96 -15.61
CA VAL A 113 8.78 -13.09 -16.11
C VAL A 113 9.59 -13.95 -17.09
N TYR A 114 10.35 -13.33 -17.97
CA TYR A 114 11.25 -14.05 -18.86
C TYR A 114 12.33 -14.84 -18.12
N GLN A 115 12.94 -14.26 -17.07
CA GLN A 115 13.93 -14.96 -16.24
C GLN A 115 13.28 -16.15 -15.51
N ILE A 116 12.07 -16.01 -15.00
CA ILE A 116 11.31 -17.12 -14.41
C ILE A 116 11.05 -18.21 -15.44
N TYR A 117 10.61 -17.85 -16.64
CA TYR A 117 10.37 -18.82 -17.71
C TYR A 117 11.66 -19.61 -18.05
N LYS A 118 12.78 -18.92 -18.18
CA LYS A 118 14.08 -19.55 -18.47
C LYS A 118 14.53 -20.49 -17.35
N ASN A 119 14.37 -20.07 -16.09
CA ASN A 119 14.87 -20.81 -14.92
C ASN A 119 13.81 -21.69 -14.24
N ARG A 120 12.63 -21.85 -14.82
CA ARG A 120 11.50 -22.60 -14.20
C ARG A 120 11.82 -24.05 -13.84
N ASN A 121 12.84 -24.64 -14.46
CA ASN A 121 13.27 -26.01 -14.18
C ASN A 121 14.10 -26.11 -12.88
N ASN A 122 14.70 -25.01 -12.45
CA ASN A 122 15.55 -24.94 -11.25
C ASN A 122 14.71 -24.63 -9.97
N ILE A 123 13.40 -24.43 -10.12
CA ILE A 123 12.50 -24.20 -8.99
C ILE A 123 12.09 -25.57 -8.42
N PRO A 124 12.27 -25.82 -7.11
CA PRO A 124 11.81 -27.04 -6.46
C PRO A 124 10.33 -27.29 -6.70
N LYS A 125 9.91 -28.55 -6.70
CA LYS A 125 8.52 -28.94 -6.98
C LYS A 125 7.75 -29.41 -5.75
N ASP A 126 8.40 -29.48 -4.61
CA ASP A 126 7.89 -30.05 -3.36
C ASP A 126 7.07 -29.08 -2.51
N TYR A 127 6.50 -28.04 -3.13
CA TYR A 127 5.57 -27.13 -2.49
C TYR A 127 4.15 -27.69 -2.44
N ASP A 128 3.42 -27.36 -1.37
CA ASP A 128 2.00 -27.70 -1.20
C ASP A 128 1.07 -26.62 -1.76
N VAL A 129 1.50 -25.34 -1.62
CA VAL A 129 0.73 -24.16 -2.01
C VAL A 129 1.64 -23.14 -2.69
N ILE A 130 1.10 -22.51 -3.72
CA ILE A 130 1.73 -21.35 -4.37
C ILE A 130 0.86 -20.12 -4.09
N ILE A 131 1.47 -19.05 -3.61
CA ILE A 131 0.79 -17.76 -3.41
C ILE A 131 1.46 -16.72 -4.30
N SER A 132 0.69 -16.04 -5.14
CA SER A 132 1.21 -14.95 -5.96
C SER A 132 0.69 -13.61 -5.47
N VAL A 133 1.57 -12.62 -5.40
CA VAL A 133 1.29 -11.33 -4.79
C VAL A 133 1.43 -10.21 -5.81
N SER A 134 0.38 -9.49 -6.13
CA SER A 134 0.39 -8.27 -6.95
C SER A 134 0.41 -7.00 -6.07
N LEU A 135 0.80 -5.85 -6.55
CA LEU A 135 1.50 -5.56 -7.78
C LEU A 135 2.99 -5.81 -7.65
N PRO A 136 3.70 -6.09 -8.71
CA PRO A 136 3.29 -6.05 -10.12
C PRO A 136 2.49 -7.30 -10.53
N PHE A 137 1.67 -7.19 -11.59
CA PHE A 137 0.86 -8.29 -12.14
C PHE A 137 1.72 -9.43 -12.70
N SER A 138 2.92 -9.11 -13.12
CA SER A 138 3.97 -10.07 -13.49
C SER A 138 4.17 -11.19 -12.47
N SER A 139 3.90 -10.93 -11.18
CA SER A 139 3.97 -11.96 -10.13
C SER A 139 2.96 -13.09 -10.35
N HIS A 140 1.76 -12.77 -10.85
CA HIS A 140 0.74 -13.77 -11.18
C HIS A 140 1.12 -14.56 -12.43
N ILE A 141 1.72 -13.90 -13.45
CA ILE A 141 2.23 -14.60 -14.64
C ILE A 141 3.36 -15.57 -14.27
N ALA A 142 4.29 -15.12 -13.42
CA ALA A 142 5.37 -15.95 -12.92
C ALA A 142 4.85 -17.20 -12.19
N ALA A 143 3.92 -17.00 -11.25
CA ALA A 143 3.28 -18.10 -10.53
C ALA A 143 2.52 -19.06 -11.46
N TYR A 144 1.82 -18.54 -12.46
CA TYR A 144 1.13 -19.38 -13.46
C TYR A 144 2.11 -20.24 -14.27
N ILE A 145 3.24 -19.66 -14.70
CA ILE A 145 4.29 -20.39 -15.42
C ILE A 145 4.86 -21.54 -14.55
N ILE A 146 5.13 -21.24 -13.29
CA ILE A 146 5.65 -22.19 -12.31
C ILE A 146 4.61 -23.29 -12.05
N ASN A 147 3.36 -22.89 -11.80
CA ASN A 147 2.29 -23.83 -11.43
C ASN A 147 1.90 -24.78 -12.57
N LYS A 148 2.14 -24.44 -13.82
CA LYS A 148 2.01 -25.38 -14.94
C LYS A 148 2.90 -26.64 -14.78
N LYS A 149 3.99 -26.55 -14.00
CA LYS A 149 4.92 -27.65 -13.76
C LYS A 149 4.73 -28.31 -12.40
N ILE A 150 4.37 -27.52 -11.39
CA ILE A 150 4.23 -27.99 -10.01
C ILE A 150 2.83 -28.56 -9.78
N ASN A 151 1.81 -28.00 -10.41
CA ASN A 151 0.40 -28.38 -10.34
C ASN A 151 -0.12 -28.47 -8.89
N LYS A 152 -0.01 -27.38 -8.14
CA LYS A 152 -0.46 -27.27 -6.75
C LYS A 152 -1.55 -26.22 -6.60
N GLN A 153 -2.15 -26.16 -5.42
CA GLN A 153 -3.06 -25.08 -5.05
C GLN A 153 -2.44 -23.72 -5.33
N TRP A 154 -3.14 -22.88 -6.07
CA TRP A 154 -2.69 -21.51 -6.36
C TRP A 154 -3.64 -20.49 -5.76
N ILE A 155 -3.10 -19.63 -4.92
CA ILE A 155 -3.80 -18.51 -4.28
C ILE A 155 -3.27 -17.21 -4.90
N MET A 156 -4.18 -16.33 -5.29
CA MET A 156 -3.82 -14.99 -5.80
C MET A 156 -4.15 -13.94 -4.74
N ASP A 157 -3.17 -13.10 -4.37
CA ASP A 157 -3.39 -11.93 -3.52
C ASP A 157 -3.46 -10.68 -4.40
N ILE A 158 -4.67 -10.11 -4.52
CA ILE A 158 -4.97 -8.90 -5.30
C ILE A 158 -5.03 -7.72 -4.33
N GLY A 159 -3.87 -7.16 -4.03
CA GLY A 159 -3.82 -5.99 -3.17
C GLY A 159 -4.30 -4.71 -3.87
N ASP A 160 -3.97 -4.57 -5.16
CA ASP A 160 -4.41 -3.48 -6.02
C ASP A 160 -5.00 -4.06 -7.30
N PRO A 161 -6.08 -3.47 -7.86
CA PRO A 161 -6.65 -3.92 -9.12
C PRO A 161 -5.63 -3.75 -10.26
N PHE A 162 -5.71 -4.61 -11.27
CA PHE A 162 -4.90 -4.47 -12.48
C PHE A 162 -5.74 -3.91 -13.64
N THR A 163 -6.70 -4.66 -14.16
CA THR A 163 -7.59 -4.19 -15.24
C THR A 163 -8.50 -3.06 -14.77
N LEU A 164 -8.98 -3.10 -13.54
CA LEU A 164 -9.90 -2.10 -12.99
C LEU A 164 -9.21 -0.84 -12.45
N LYS A 165 -7.88 -0.77 -12.49
CA LYS A 165 -7.13 0.44 -12.13
C LYS A 165 -7.10 1.42 -13.30
N VAL A 166 -8.03 2.39 -13.27
CA VAL A 166 -8.23 3.35 -14.36
C VAL A 166 -7.31 4.54 -14.27
N ASP A 167 -7.16 5.09 -13.06
CA ASP A 167 -6.53 6.41 -12.83
C ASP A 167 -5.00 6.38 -12.92
N ALA A 168 -4.39 5.26 -12.56
CA ALA A 168 -2.94 5.07 -12.63
C ALA A 168 -2.62 3.64 -13.13
N PRO A 169 -2.89 3.32 -14.38
CA PRO A 169 -2.73 1.98 -14.93
C PRO A 169 -1.26 1.55 -14.96
N GLU A 170 -1.01 0.25 -14.83
CA GLU A 170 0.34 -0.34 -14.83
C GLU A 170 0.96 -0.40 -16.23
N ASN A 171 0.12 -0.30 -17.26
CA ASN A 171 0.53 -0.31 -18.67
C ASN A 171 -0.37 0.57 -19.53
N ASN A 172 -0.07 0.67 -20.83
CA ASN A 172 -0.90 1.41 -21.78
C ASN A 172 -2.25 0.71 -21.98
N ARG A 173 -3.30 1.23 -21.34
CA ARG A 173 -4.66 0.68 -21.46
C ARG A 173 -5.22 0.69 -22.85
N PHE A 174 -4.87 1.69 -23.68
CA PHE A 174 -5.34 1.75 -25.06
C PHE A 174 -4.89 0.53 -25.85
N LEU A 175 -3.63 0.11 -25.66
CA LEU A 175 -3.07 -1.06 -26.32
C LEU A 175 -3.45 -2.38 -25.66
N TYR A 176 -3.52 -2.42 -24.32
CA TYR A 176 -3.49 -3.67 -23.57
C TYR A 176 -4.75 -3.99 -22.77
N SER A 177 -5.81 -3.14 -22.80
CA SER A 177 -7.02 -3.39 -21.97
C SER A 177 -7.66 -4.76 -22.24
N GLY A 178 -7.78 -5.15 -23.51
CA GLY A 178 -8.30 -6.47 -23.88
C GLY A 178 -7.41 -7.63 -23.42
N LEU A 179 -6.08 -7.44 -23.53
CA LEU A 179 -5.08 -8.42 -23.09
C LEU A 179 -5.08 -8.55 -21.57
N ASN A 180 -5.10 -7.42 -20.86
CA ASN A 180 -5.20 -7.37 -19.39
C ASN A 180 -6.41 -8.18 -18.90
N LYS A 181 -7.61 -7.85 -19.42
CA LYS A 181 -8.86 -8.54 -19.08
C LYS A 181 -8.78 -10.03 -19.35
N ARG A 182 -8.25 -10.44 -20.53
CA ARG A 182 -8.13 -11.85 -20.93
C ARG A 182 -7.23 -12.64 -19.98
N TYR A 183 -6.05 -12.10 -19.64
CA TYR A 183 -5.12 -12.80 -18.76
C TYR A 183 -5.60 -12.85 -17.33
N GLU A 184 -6.14 -11.74 -16.80
CA GLU A 184 -6.68 -11.69 -15.45
C GLU A 184 -7.85 -12.67 -15.29
N LYS A 185 -8.80 -12.69 -16.23
CA LYS A 185 -9.89 -13.67 -16.26
C LYS A 185 -9.38 -15.11 -16.28
N ARG A 186 -8.37 -15.39 -17.12
CA ARG A 186 -7.74 -16.72 -17.21
C ARG A 186 -7.12 -17.13 -15.88
N PHE A 187 -6.45 -16.23 -15.18
CA PHE A 187 -5.80 -16.54 -13.91
C PHE A 187 -6.84 -16.77 -12.82
N TYR A 188 -7.88 -15.96 -12.75
CA TYR A 188 -9.00 -16.17 -11.83
C TYR A 188 -9.68 -17.53 -12.04
N SER A 189 -9.80 -17.99 -13.27
CA SER A 189 -10.36 -19.33 -13.53
C SER A 189 -9.45 -20.46 -13.01
N LYS A 190 -8.13 -20.26 -12.99
CA LYS A 190 -7.12 -21.26 -12.59
C LYS A 190 -6.74 -21.20 -11.12
N ALA A 191 -6.89 -20.05 -10.47
CA ALA A 191 -6.64 -19.93 -9.04
C ALA A 191 -7.69 -20.69 -8.22
N GLU A 192 -7.26 -21.28 -7.12
CA GLU A 192 -8.15 -21.94 -6.14
C GLU A 192 -8.86 -20.90 -5.28
N LYS A 193 -8.13 -19.90 -4.80
CA LYS A 193 -8.63 -18.77 -4.02
C LYS A 193 -8.03 -17.46 -4.53
N ILE A 194 -8.82 -16.40 -4.38
CA ILE A 194 -8.45 -15.03 -4.76
C ILE A 194 -8.76 -14.13 -3.58
N LEU A 195 -7.72 -13.48 -3.05
CA LEU A 195 -7.79 -12.59 -1.90
C LEU A 195 -7.91 -11.15 -2.38
N PHE A 196 -8.86 -10.41 -1.82
CA PHE A 196 -9.04 -8.97 -2.02
C PHE A 196 -8.91 -8.24 -0.69
N THR A 197 -8.46 -6.99 -0.72
CA THR A 197 -8.21 -6.22 0.50
C THR A 197 -9.47 -5.71 1.19
N HIS A 198 -10.61 -5.63 0.47
CA HIS A 198 -11.89 -5.19 1.01
C HIS A 198 -13.06 -5.65 0.14
N GLN A 199 -14.26 -5.54 0.71
CA GLN A 199 -15.48 -6.10 0.10
C GLN A 199 -15.84 -5.46 -1.24
N ASP A 200 -15.63 -4.14 -1.40
CA ASP A 200 -15.97 -3.46 -2.66
C ASP A 200 -15.05 -3.88 -3.81
N ALA A 201 -13.74 -4.02 -3.55
CA ALA A 201 -12.82 -4.56 -4.54
C ALA A 201 -13.22 -5.98 -4.97
N LEU A 202 -13.60 -6.83 -4.01
CA LEU A 202 -14.10 -8.18 -4.28
C LEU A 202 -15.37 -8.12 -5.14
N SER A 203 -16.35 -7.29 -4.77
CA SER A 203 -17.65 -7.18 -5.45
C SER A 203 -17.49 -6.67 -6.88
N ASN A 204 -16.66 -5.66 -7.09
CA ASN A 204 -16.37 -5.10 -8.41
C ASN A 204 -15.69 -6.13 -9.32
N HIS A 205 -14.68 -6.86 -8.82
CA HIS A 205 -14.02 -7.90 -9.60
C HIS A 205 -14.93 -9.08 -9.88
N LYS A 206 -15.71 -9.51 -8.88
CA LYS A 206 -16.73 -10.56 -9.05
C LYS A 206 -17.69 -10.24 -10.18
N LYS A 207 -18.27 -9.03 -10.18
CA LYS A 207 -19.20 -8.55 -11.20
C LYS A 207 -18.54 -8.46 -12.58
N PHE A 208 -17.35 -7.85 -12.66
CA PHE A 208 -16.67 -7.59 -13.93
C PHE A 208 -16.16 -8.85 -14.63
N PHE A 209 -15.65 -9.83 -13.86
CA PHE A 209 -15.05 -11.06 -14.39
C PHE A 209 -15.95 -12.30 -14.27
N ASN A 210 -17.11 -12.18 -13.62
CA ASN A 210 -18.02 -13.30 -13.30
C ASN A 210 -17.32 -14.43 -12.54
N ILE A 211 -16.70 -14.09 -11.39
CA ILE A 211 -15.93 -15.03 -10.57
C ILE A 211 -16.88 -15.75 -9.59
N PRO A 212 -16.81 -17.10 -9.46
CA PRO A 212 -17.57 -17.83 -8.45
C PRO A 212 -17.26 -17.36 -7.02
N SER A 213 -18.31 -17.15 -6.21
CA SER A 213 -18.15 -16.68 -4.82
C SER A 213 -17.29 -17.62 -3.97
N SER A 214 -17.31 -18.92 -4.24
CA SER A 214 -16.51 -19.92 -3.53
C SER A 214 -14.99 -19.72 -3.63
N LYS A 215 -14.52 -18.94 -4.62
CA LYS A 215 -13.11 -18.64 -4.80
C LYS A 215 -12.68 -17.34 -4.09
N LEU A 216 -13.61 -16.48 -3.69
CA LEU A 216 -13.35 -15.14 -3.25
C LEU A 216 -13.22 -15.06 -1.72
N ILE A 217 -12.21 -14.34 -1.26
CA ILE A 217 -11.96 -14.10 0.16
C ILE A 217 -11.58 -12.63 0.34
N VAL A 218 -12.15 -11.99 1.35
CA VAL A 218 -11.64 -10.70 1.83
C VAL A 218 -10.53 -10.97 2.83
N ALA A 219 -9.36 -10.41 2.57
CA ALA A 219 -8.21 -10.42 3.47
C ALA A 219 -7.78 -8.98 3.72
N SER A 220 -8.32 -8.39 4.76
CA SER A 220 -8.14 -6.98 5.10
C SER A 220 -6.67 -6.57 5.18
N PRO A 221 -6.34 -5.30 4.90
CA PRO A 221 -5.00 -4.78 5.17
C PRO A 221 -4.64 -4.95 6.65
N ILE A 222 -3.39 -5.27 6.93
CA ILE A 222 -2.90 -5.53 8.28
C ILE A 222 -1.83 -4.53 8.70
N SER A 223 -1.74 -4.30 9.99
CA SER A 223 -0.69 -3.54 10.65
C SER A 223 -0.07 -4.33 11.82
N ASN A 224 1.16 -4.03 12.14
CA ASN A 224 1.87 -4.58 13.30
C ASN A 224 1.92 -3.58 14.46
N PHE A 225 0.84 -2.90 14.74
CA PHE A 225 0.84 -1.98 15.86
C PHE A 225 1.13 -2.74 17.15
N ASP A 226 2.20 -2.37 17.86
CA ASP A 226 2.65 -3.02 19.07
C ASP A 226 1.72 -2.67 20.24
N ASN A 227 1.52 -3.67 21.13
CA ASN A 227 0.72 -3.52 22.33
C ASN A 227 1.21 -2.40 23.25
N ASP A 228 2.52 -2.15 23.30
CA ASP A 228 3.10 -1.12 24.17
C ASP A 228 2.90 0.30 23.62
N LEU A 229 2.76 0.45 22.31
CA LEU A 229 2.38 1.72 21.67
C LEU A 229 0.93 2.11 22.00
N PHE A 230 0.01 1.15 22.11
CA PHE A 230 -1.36 1.42 22.55
C PHE A 230 -1.47 1.98 23.97
N LYS A 231 -0.62 1.53 24.89
CA LYS A 231 -0.67 1.99 26.30
C LYS A 231 -0.29 3.47 26.46
N LYS A 232 0.51 4.00 25.51
CA LYS A 232 0.96 5.40 25.52
C LYS A 232 -0.07 6.39 24.97
N THR A 233 -1.11 5.93 24.30
CA THR A 233 -2.08 6.81 23.59
C THR A 233 -3.11 7.47 24.51
N LEU A 234 -3.22 7.10 25.76
CA LEU A 234 -4.41 7.30 26.60
C LEU A 234 -4.46 8.60 27.40
N SER A 235 -3.62 9.60 27.15
CA SER A 235 -3.58 10.82 27.97
C SER A 235 -3.59 12.12 27.16
N TYR A 236 -4.63 12.34 26.35
CA TYR A 236 -4.80 13.65 25.69
C TYR A 236 -5.99 14.42 26.25
N ASN A 237 -5.74 15.66 26.67
CA ASN A 237 -6.79 16.58 27.09
C ASN A 237 -7.26 17.38 25.85
N TYR A 238 -8.54 17.24 25.47
CA TYR A 238 -9.15 18.00 24.38
C TYR A 238 -9.07 19.52 24.57
N SER A 239 -8.91 20.00 25.81
CA SER A 239 -8.79 21.43 26.12
C SER A 239 -7.51 22.07 25.55
N THR A 240 -6.54 21.26 25.11
CA THR A 240 -5.29 21.78 24.54
C THR A 240 -5.51 22.34 23.13
N ARG A 241 -5.18 23.60 22.94
CA ARG A 241 -5.23 24.29 21.65
C ARG A 241 -3.84 24.77 21.24
N PRO A 242 -3.47 24.78 19.96
CA PRO A 242 -4.23 24.24 18.82
C PRO A 242 -4.29 22.68 18.81
N ILE A 243 -5.32 22.14 18.16
CA ILE A 243 -5.40 20.67 17.92
C ILE A 243 -4.35 20.30 16.87
N LYS A 244 -3.41 19.43 17.24
CA LYS A 244 -2.35 18.95 16.35
C LYS A 244 -2.85 17.81 15.48
N ILE A 245 -2.97 18.05 14.17
CA ILE A 245 -3.40 17.07 13.17
C ILE A 245 -2.18 16.68 12.35
N SER A 246 -1.87 15.38 12.30
CA SER A 246 -0.70 14.87 11.56
C SER A 246 -1.09 14.01 10.37
N TYR A 247 -0.41 14.22 9.26
CA TYR A 247 -0.52 13.43 8.03
C TYR A 247 0.80 12.76 7.70
N PHE A 248 0.76 11.47 7.38
CA PHE A 248 1.92 10.68 7.00
C PHE A 248 1.69 10.03 5.63
N GLY A 249 2.39 10.47 4.61
CA GLY A 249 2.23 9.87 3.28
C GLY A 249 2.70 10.75 2.14
N ILE A 250 2.26 10.41 0.94
CA ILE A 250 2.57 11.17 -0.28
C ILE A 250 1.28 11.50 -1.03
N PHE A 251 1.26 12.63 -1.70
CA PHE A 251 0.24 12.98 -2.68
C PHE A 251 0.73 12.62 -4.08
N THR A 252 -0.13 11.99 -4.84
CA THR A 252 0.17 11.59 -6.23
C THR A 252 -0.92 12.16 -7.13
N LYS A 253 -0.51 12.97 -8.10
CA LYS A 253 -1.42 13.56 -9.07
C LYS A 253 -2.29 12.49 -9.73
N GLY A 254 -3.61 12.72 -9.76
CA GLY A 254 -4.58 11.78 -10.31
C GLY A 254 -5.04 10.68 -9.35
N VAL A 255 -4.33 10.43 -8.24
CA VAL A 255 -4.68 9.41 -7.24
C VAL A 255 -5.24 10.04 -5.98
N ARG A 256 -4.58 11.06 -5.44
CA ARG A 256 -4.92 11.69 -4.16
C ARG A 256 -4.48 13.15 -4.15
N SER A 257 -5.33 14.05 -3.67
CA SER A 257 -5.05 15.48 -3.56
C SER A 257 -5.48 16.03 -2.19
N PRO A 258 -4.72 16.94 -1.57
CA PRO A 258 -5.14 17.58 -0.31
C PRO A 258 -6.07 18.78 -0.53
N ASN A 259 -6.30 19.23 -1.77
CA ASN A 259 -6.87 20.53 -2.09
C ASN A 259 -8.25 20.74 -1.45
N SER A 260 -9.19 19.82 -1.69
CA SER A 260 -10.57 19.97 -1.17
C SER A 260 -10.63 19.97 0.35
N PHE A 261 -9.76 19.16 1.01
CA PHE A 261 -9.66 19.20 2.48
C PHE A 261 -9.05 20.51 2.98
N LEU A 262 -8.01 21.01 2.34
CA LEU A 262 -7.38 22.28 2.72
C LEU A 262 -8.30 23.46 2.52
N ASP A 263 -9.11 23.46 1.45
CA ASP A 263 -10.15 24.46 1.23
C ASP A 263 -11.20 24.49 2.36
N LEU A 264 -11.59 23.33 2.87
CA LEU A 264 -12.53 23.21 3.99
C LEU A 264 -11.96 23.80 5.27
N VAL A 265 -10.67 23.55 5.57
CA VAL A 265 -10.04 23.92 6.86
C VAL A 265 -9.31 25.25 6.86
N LYS A 266 -9.10 25.90 5.70
CA LYS A 266 -8.24 27.11 5.55
C LYS A 266 -8.59 28.28 6.47
N LYS A 267 -9.85 28.42 6.87
CA LYS A 267 -10.33 29.48 7.78
C LYS A 267 -10.32 29.08 9.25
N ASN A 268 -9.94 27.83 9.58
CA ASN A 268 -9.96 27.35 10.96
C ASN A 268 -8.65 27.70 11.67
N ASN A 269 -8.76 28.43 12.74
CA ASN A 269 -7.62 28.86 13.58
C ASN A 269 -7.31 27.91 14.74
N GLU A 270 -8.07 26.83 14.92
CA GLU A 270 -7.92 25.89 16.03
C GLU A 270 -7.02 24.70 15.68
N PHE A 271 -6.64 24.54 14.40
CA PHE A 271 -5.84 23.41 13.93
C PHE A 271 -4.40 23.82 13.63
N GLU A 272 -3.49 22.92 13.97
CA GLU A 272 -2.08 22.96 13.59
C GLU A 272 -1.75 21.65 12.84
N PHE A 273 -1.27 21.77 11.61
CA PHE A 273 -0.97 20.65 10.76
C PHE A 273 0.52 20.30 10.77
N SER A 274 0.83 19.01 10.94
CA SER A 274 2.15 18.43 10.77
C SER A 274 2.16 17.48 9.59
N TRP A 275 2.86 17.85 8.52
CA TRP A 275 2.92 17.12 7.26
C TRP A 275 4.25 16.36 7.15
N TYR A 276 4.21 15.03 7.30
CA TYR A 276 5.36 14.15 7.08
C TYR A 276 5.30 13.62 5.65
N VAL A 277 5.88 14.37 4.71
CA VAL A 277 5.68 14.20 3.27
C VAL A 277 7.02 14.31 2.51
N ASN A 278 7.02 13.92 1.23
CA ASN A 278 8.14 14.19 0.34
C ASN A 278 8.05 15.59 -0.28
N GLU A 279 9.14 16.07 -0.89
CA GLU A 279 9.24 17.41 -1.49
C GLU A 279 8.15 17.69 -2.53
N ASP A 280 7.77 16.68 -3.35
CA ASP A 280 6.73 16.87 -4.37
C ASP A 280 5.35 17.07 -3.73
N SER A 281 5.06 16.35 -2.65
CA SER A 281 3.81 16.52 -1.88
C SER A 281 3.78 17.85 -1.13
N GLU A 282 4.90 18.29 -0.59
CA GLU A 282 5.05 19.60 0.05
C GLU A 282 4.74 20.73 -0.93
N LYS A 283 5.27 20.65 -2.17
CA LYS A 283 4.97 21.62 -3.23
C LYS A 283 3.47 21.66 -3.56
N ILE A 284 2.80 20.49 -3.59
CA ILE A 284 1.36 20.43 -3.83
C ILE A 284 0.60 21.15 -2.71
N ILE A 285 0.94 20.88 -1.43
CA ILE A 285 0.29 21.53 -0.29
C ILE A 285 0.53 23.05 -0.32
N LYS A 286 1.77 23.49 -0.52
CA LYS A 286 2.16 24.92 -0.59
C LYS A 286 1.54 25.65 -1.78
N SER A 287 1.13 24.95 -2.83
CA SER A 287 0.39 25.56 -3.95
C SER A 287 -1.09 25.82 -3.64
N CYS A 288 -1.60 25.29 -2.52
CA CYS A 288 -2.93 25.61 -2.03
C CYS A 288 -2.87 26.93 -1.23
N ASP A 289 -4.00 27.64 -1.14
CA ASP A 289 -4.13 28.82 -0.28
C ASP A 289 -4.22 28.39 1.19
N ILE A 290 -3.08 28.29 1.85
CA ILE A 290 -2.95 27.87 3.24
C ILE A 290 -2.42 29.00 4.13
N SER A 291 -2.89 29.09 5.36
CA SER A 291 -2.31 29.99 6.37
C SER A 291 -0.96 29.42 6.82
N SER A 292 0.14 30.12 6.49
CA SER A 292 1.51 29.63 6.67
C SER A 292 1.92 29.33 8.12
N ASN A 293 1.30 29.98 9.08
CA ASN A 293 1.61 29.85 10.51
C ASN A 293 0.99 28.61 11.20
N LYS A 294 0.28 27.78 10.46
CA LYS A 294 -0.41 26.58 11.00
C LYS A 294 0.00 25.28 10.32
N HIS A 295 0.95 25.33 9.40
CA HIS A 295 1.41 24.18 8.63
C HIS A 295 2.90 23.96 8.82
N ASN A 296 3.26 22.87 9.49
CA ASN A 296 4.63 22.44 9.71
C ASN A 296 4.97 21.31 8.75
N PHE A 297 6.09 21.40 8.04
CA PHE A 297 6.54 20.42 7.07
C PHE A 297 7.76 19.68 7.58
N TYR A 298 7.70 18.36 7.49
CA TYR A 298 8.78 17.46 7.88
C TYR A 298 9.08 16.51 6.73
N SER A 299 10.35 16.13 6.58
CA SER A 299 10.76 15.13 5.60
C SER A 299 10.13 13.78 5.90
N HIS A 300 10.08 12.93 4.87
CA HIS A 300 9.62 11.56 5.02
C HIS A 300 10.48 10.81 6.04
N VAL A 301 9.84 10.21 7.03
CA VAL A 301 10.47 9.47 8.14
C VAL A 301 10.38 7.96 7.91
N SER A 302 11.16 7.19 8.65
CA SER A 302 11.04 5.73 8.67
C SER A 302 9.65 5.30 9.15
N ARG A 303 9.28 4.05 8.92
CA ARG A 303 7.96 3.56 9.38
C ARG A 303 7.88 3.51 10.89
N GLU A 304 8.94 3.07 11.53
CA GLU A 304 9.07 2.98 12.98
C GLU A 304 8.95 4.35 13.63
N ASP A 305 9.68 5.34 13.11
CA ASP A 305 9.58 6.72 13.57
C ASP A 305 8.19 7.31 13.33
N ALA A 306 7.58 7.02 12.17
CA ALA A 306 6.22 7.44 11.87
C ALA A 306 5.22 6.90 12.91
N GLN A 307 5.32 5.63 13.30
CA GLN A 307 4.45 5.03 14.31
C GLN A 307 4.63 5.71 15.68
N GLN A 308 5.86 5.99 16.09
CA GLN A 308 6.14 6.73 17.32
C GLN A 308 5.56 8.16 17.27
N LEU A 309 5.72 8.86 16.15
CA LEU A 309 5.20 10.22 15.97
C LEU A 309 3.66 10.23 15.94
N MET A 310 3.02 9.25 15.31
CA MET A 310 1.56 9.09 15.32
C MET A 310 1.03 9.00 16.76
N VAL A 311 1.72 8.26 17.60
CA VAL A 311 1.31 8.06 19.01
C VAL A 311 1.66 9.26 19.88
N ASN A 312 2.89 9.80 19.78
CA ASN A 312 3.42 10.76 20.75
C ASN A 312 3.12 12.22 20.39
N SER A 313 3.01 12.57 19.10
CA SER A 313 2.99 13.97 18.66
C SER A 313 1.65 14.43 18.11
N ALA A 314 0.82 13.54 17.59
CA ALA A 314 -0.48 13.89 17.02
C ALA A 314 -1.60 13.84 18.06
N HIS A 315 -2.50 14.81 18.06
CA HIS A 315 -3.78 14.72 18.75
C HIS A 315 -4.81 13.96 17.90
N CYS A 316 -4.77 14.19 16.60
CA CYS A 316 -5.63 13.58 15.60
C CYS A 316 -4.80 13.22 14.37
N LEU A 317 -5.21 12.17 13.66
CA LEU A 317 -4.55 11.72 12.42
C LEU A 317 -5.43 12.04 11.21
N LEU A 318 -4.81 12.54 10.16
CA LEU A 318 -5.48 12.86 8.91
C LEU A 318 -5.20 11.79 7.85
N SER A 319 -6.26 11.29 7.26
CA SER A 319 -6.22 10.47 6.06
C SER A 319 -6.99 11.16 4.93
N ILE A 320 -6.49 11.05 3.70
CA ILE A 320 -7.18 11.55 2.51
C ILE A 320 -7.39 10.37 1.57
N GLY A 321 -8.61 10.22 1.09
CA GLY A 321 -9.07 9.16 0.22
C GLY A 321 -8.37 9.12 -1.13
N ASN A 322 -8.46 8.00 -1.78
CA ASN A 322 -8.06 7.85 -3.18
C ASN A 322 -9.26 8.14 -4.10
N LYS A 323 -8.98 8.57 -5.33
CA LYS A 323 -10.00 8.66 -6.39
C LYS A 323 -10.44 7.31 -6.93
N ASN A 324 -9.91 6.22 -6.40
CA ASN A 324 -10.21 4.85 -6.81
C ASN A 324 -10.93 4.08 -5.70
N PRO A 325 -12.18 3.62 -5.93
CA PRO A 325 -12.99 2.91 -4.93
C PRO A 325 -12.48 1.47 -4.64
N ASN A 326 -11.49 0.98 -5.38
CA ASN A 326 -10.99 -0.38 -5.19
C ASN A 326 -9.69 -0.44 -4.35
N GLN A 327 -9.32 0.66 -3.67
CA GLN A 327 -8.07 0.71 -2.90
C GLN A 327 -8.21 1.52 -1.62
N ILE A 328 -8.09 0.86 -0.48
CA ILE A 328 -8.01 1.52 0.84
C ILE A 328 -6.61 2.14 1.02
N PRO A 329 -6.51 3.40 1.45
CA PRO A 329 -5.23 3.99 1.85
C PRO A 329 -4.61 3.20 3.02
N SER A 330 -3.44 2.62 2.82
CA SER A 330 -2.80 1.74 3.82
C SER A 330 -2.57 2.40 5.18
N LYS A 331 -2.39 3.72 5.21
CA LYS A 331 -2.18 4.47 6.45
C LYS A 331 -3.41 4.51 7.36
N VAL A 332 -4.63 4.41 6.82
CA VAL A 332 -5.86 4.35 7.64
C VAL A 332 -5.79 3.17 8.62
N ILE A 333 -5.33 2.01 8.18
CA ILE A 333 -5.21 0.83 9.04
C ILE A 333 -4.13 1.04 10.12
N GLU A 334 -3.01 1.68 9.79
CA GLU A 334 -2.00 2.04 10.80
C GLU A 334 -2.57 3.06 11.80
N TYR A 335 -3.36 4.02 11.33
CA TYR A 335 -3.99 5.03 12.18
C TYR A 335 -5.04 4.41 13.12
N LEU A 336 -5.90 3.52 12.61
CA LEU A 336 -6.85 2.76 13.43
C LEU A 336 -6.14 2.06 14.59
N GLY A 337 -4.99 1.42 14.29
CA GLY A 337 -4.17 0.76 15.30
C GLY A 337 -3.66 1.70 16.42
N THR A 338 -3.68 3.01 16.25
CA THR A 338 -3.30 3.95 17.33
C THR A 338 -4.40 4.19 18.35
N GLY A 339 -5.66 3.90 18.03
CA GLY A 339 -6.83 4.26 18.84
C GLY A 339 -7.11 5.76 18.90
N LYS A 340 -6.33 6.60 18.21
CA LYS A 340 -6.55 8.06 18.18
C LYS A 340 -7.71 8.44 17.27
N PRO A 341 -8.31 9.62 17.46
CA PRO A 341 -9.25 10.20 16.50
C PRO A 341 -8.62 10.30 15.11
N ILE A 342 -9.38 9.89 14.11
CA ILE A 342 -8.96 9.91 12.71
C ILE A 342 -9.98 10.72 11.92
N ILE A 343 -9.49 11.71 11.18
CA ILE A 343 -10.25 12.39 10.14
C ILE A 343 -9.89 11.74 8.83
N HIS A 344 -10.88 11.19 8.14
CA HIS A 344 -10.71 10.72 6.77
C HIS A 344 -11.51 11.58 5.81
N PHE A 345 -10.82 12.29 4.91
CA PHE A 345 -11.46 13.06 3.87
C PHE A 345 -11.73 12.18 2.65
N ALA A 346 -12.99 11.86 2.40
CA ALA A 346 -13.42 11.07 1.26
C ALA A 346 -13.45 11.94 -0.01
N GLU A 347 -12.64 11.59 -1.02
CA GLU A 347 -12.60 12.28 -2.32
C GLU A 347 -13.74 11.85 -3.24
N ILE A 348 -14.36 10.69 -2.97
CA ILE A 348 -15.44 10.09 -3.76
C ILE A 348 -16.53 9.55 -2.85
N GLU A 349 -17.77 9.52 -3.33
CA GLU A 349 -18.94 9.07 -2.56
C GLU A 349 -18.81 7.60 -2.10
N ASN A 350 -18.23 6.75 -2.93
CA ASN A 350 -18.02 5.33 -2.63
C ASN A 350 -16.59 5.05 -2.16
N ASP A 351 -16.06 5.90 -1.27
CA ASP A 351 -14.74 5.68 -0.68
C ASP A 351 -14.76 4.39 0.18
N PRO A 352 -13.84 3.45 -0.08
CA PRO A 352 -13.83 2.15 0.62
C PRO A 352 -13.56 2.26 2.13
N VAL A 353 -13.07 3.39 2.61
CA VAL A 353 -12.85 3.62 4.05
C VAL A 353 -14.17 3.82 4.80
N ILE A 354 -15.26 4.18 4.10
CA ILE A 354 -16.58 4.34 4.72
C ILE A 354 -17.02 3.06 5.45
N SER A 355 -16.70 1.89 4.90
CA SER A 355 -17.03 0.61 5.54
C SER A 355 -16.34 0.43 6.90
N LEU A 356 -15.13 0.96 7.07
CA LEU A 356 -14.39 0.90 8.33
C LEU A 356 -14.99 1.82 9.41
N ASN A 357 -15.69 2.88 9.02
CA ASN A 357 -16.37 3.77 9.97
C ASN A 357 -17.50 3.08 10.75
N TYR A 358 -18.15 2.09 10.16
CA TYR A 358 -19.13 1.26 10.86
C TYR A 358 -18.49 0.29 11.87
N GLU A 359 -17.18 0.08 11.77
CA GLU A 359 -16.45 -0.84 12.63
C GLU A 359 -15.73 -0.13 13.78
N PHE A 360 -15.30 1.13 13.58
CA PHE A 360 -14.40 1.83 14.50
C PHE A 360 -14.88 3.27 14.76
N ASP A 361 -15.24 3.55 16.00
CA ASP A 361 -15.79 4.86 16.44
C ASP A 361 -14.74 5.99 16.43
N ASN A 362 -13.46 5.65 16.37
CA ASN A 362 -12.39 6.64 16.30
C ASN A 362 -12.10 7.16 14.88
N LEU A 363 -12.87 6.72 13.88
CA LEU A 363 -12.76 7.14 12.48
C LEU A 363 -13.95 8.04 12.10
N PHE A 364 -13.69 9.25 11.65
CA PHE A 364 -14.70 10.17 11.14
C PHE A 364 -14.49 10.42 9.64
N ILE A 365 -15.55 10.15 8.88
CA ILE A 365 -15.58 10.42 7.44
C ILE A 365 -16.10 11.82 7.21
N ILE A 366 -15.35 12.62 6.48
CA ILE A 366 -15.74 13.95 6.05
C ILE A 366 -15.53 14.07 4.53
N ASN A 367 -16.37 14.83 3.87
CA ASN A 367 -16.28 15.17 2.46
C ASN A 367 -16.48 16.68 2.24
N LYS A 368 -16.52 17.12 1.00
CA LYS A 368 -16.65 18.52 0.62
C LYS A 368 -17.99 19.16 1.06
N ASP A 369 -19.03 18.38 1.35
CA ASP A 369 -20.36 18.86 1.68
C ASP A 369 -20.54 19.10 3.18
N GLN A 370 -19.58 18.68 4.01
CA GLN A 370 -19.61 18.86 5.45
C GLN A 370 -18.95 20.15 5.89
N THR A 371 -19.30 20.57 7.10
CA THR A 371 -18.86 21.82 7.68
C THR A 371 -17.75 21.65 8.69
N ILE A 372 -16.98 22.71 8.91
CA ILE A 372 -15.97 22.75 9.97
C ILE A 372 -16.58 22.56 11.37
N GLN A 373 -17.85 22.95 11.56
CA GLN A 373 -18.57 22.77 12.82
C GLN A 373 -18.79 21.28 13.13
N GLU A 374 -19.19 20.49 12.13
CA GLU A 374 -19.35 19.03 12.28
C GLU A 374 -18.03 18.36 12.64
N LEU A 375 -16.93 18.77 11.99
CA LEU A 375 -15.60 18.27 12.32
C LEU A 375 -15.21 18.59 13.77
N ASN A 376 -15.44 19.81 14.23
CA ASN A 376 -15.16 20.21 15.61
C ASN A 376 -16.01 19.42 16.62
N ASN A 377 -17.28 19.19 16.32
CA ASN A 377 -18.19 18.39 17.16
C ASN A 377 -17.71 16.93 17.26
N TYR A 378 -17.30 16.34 16.11
CA TYR A 378 -16.71 15.01 16.11
C TYR A 378 -15.46 14.93 16.98
N LEU A 379 -14.51 15.84 16.80
CA LEU A 379 -13.26 15.81 17.56
C LEU A 379 -13.53 15.95 19.06
N LYS A 380 -14.47 16.80 19.47
CA LYS A 380 -14.89 16.92 20.87
C LYS A 380 -15.41 15.58 21.41
N GLY A 381 -16.30 14.93 20.69
CA GLY A 381 -16.85 13.62 21.07
C GLY A 381 -15.79 12.52 21.09
N ALA A 382 -14.95 12.45 20.06
CA ALA A 382 -13.89 11.45 19.94
C ALA A 382 -12.83 11.55 21.05
N PHE A 383 -12.45 12.77 21.46
CA PHE A 383 -11.51 12.95 22.58
C PHE A 383 -12.11 12.60 23.95
N LEU A 384 -13.41 12.75 24.12
CA LEU A 384 -14.09 12.29 25.34
C LEU A 384 -14.17 10.76 25.42
N ASN A 385 -14.25 10.10 24.27
CA ASN A 385 -14.47 8.65 24.15
C ASN A 385 -13.23 7.85 23.73
N ILE A 386 -12.04 8.43 23.80
CA ILE A 386 -10.80 7.78 23.32
C ILE A 386 -10.52 6.42 24.01
N ASN A 387 -11.03 6.22 25.21
CA ASN A 387 -10.89 4.98 25.98
C ASN A 387 -11.82 3.85 25.53
N THR A 388 -12.75 4.11 24.60
CA THR A 388 -13.74 3.13 24.10
C THR A 388 -13.25 2.37 22.87
N PHE A 389 -12.04 2.67 22.37
CA PHE A 389 -11.49 1.98 21.20
C PHE A 389 -11.34 0.48 21.46
N ASP A 390 -12.02 -0.34 20.64
CA ASP A 390 -11.96 -1.80 20.74
C ASP A 390 -10.68 -2.35 20.09
N LYS A 391 -9.66 -2.43 20.92
CA LYS A 391 -8.35 -2.98 20.56
C LYS A 391 -8.43 -4.44 20.10
N ASN A 392 -9.26 -5.25 20.74
CA ASN A 392 -9.36 -6.67 20.41
C ASN A 392 -9.98 -6.85 19.02
N LYS A 393 -10.98 -6.05 18.68
CA LYS A 393 -11.57 -6.02 17.35
C LYS A 393 -10.53 -5.64 16.29
N PHE A 394 -9.69 -4.63 16.57
CA PHE A 394 -8.62 -4.26 15.65
C PHE A 394 -7.59 -5.40 15.47
N ILE A 395 -7.15 -6.03 16.57
CA ILE A 395 -6.18 -7.14 16.52
C ILE A 395 -6.76 -8.31 15.71
N ASN A 396 -8.01 -8.65 15.93
CA ASN A 396 -8.66 -9.77 15.25
C ASN A 396 -8.90 -9.52 13.75
N ASN A 397 -9.09 -8.26 13.32
CA ASN A 397 -9.44 -7.95 11.94
C ASN A 397 -8.25 -7.43 11.12
N HIS A 398 -7.24 -6.83 11.75
CA HIS A 398 -6.22 -6.05 11.05
C HIS A 398 -4.78 -6.37 11.49
N THR A 399 -4.52 -7.56 12.02
CA THR A 399 -3.16 -8.05 12.27
C THR A 399 -2.89 -9.35 11.52
N ALA A 400 -1.64 -9.79 11.49
CA ALA A 400 -1.28 -11.05 10.83
C ALA A 400 -1.81 -12.29 11.57
N LYS A 401 -2.38 -12.13 12.77
CA LYS A 401 -2.99 -13.19 13.59
C LYS A 401 -4.47 -13.44 13.24
N SER A 402 -5.09 -12.50 12.50
CA SER A 402 -6.50 -12.53 12.07
C SER A 402 -6.85 -13.67 11.09
#